data_e36b0be88f8064b57feaca53ce22b5f0
#
_entry.id   e36b0be88f8064b57feaca53ce22b5f0
#
_cell.length_a   1.000
_cell.length_b   1.000
_cell.length_c   1.000
_cell.angle_alpha   90.00
_cell.angle_beta   90.00
_cell.angle_gamma   90.00
#
_symmetry.space_group_name_H-M   'P 1'
#
loop_
_entity.id
_entity.type
_entity.pdbx_description
1 polymer ?
#
loop_
_entity_poly.entity_id
_entity_poly.type
_entity_poly.pdbx_seq_one_letter_code
_entity_poly.pdbx_strand_id
1 'polypeptide(L)'
;MAFCKLPLAVVCLLGLTIILPSNAQDTPDDYLSAHNTARAEVGVGPMTWDDNVASYAQNYANQRIGDCNLVHSGGPYGENIAWSSGDMSGTDAVNMWVNEKSNYDYNSNSCTGGECGHYTQVIWKKLGSRIALSPVPNYSGGSIIGE
;
A
#
# COMPACT_ATOMS: atom_id res chain seq x y z
N MET A 1 -32.28 -42.62 56.12
CA MET A 1 -32.18 -42.39 54.67
C MET A 1 -31.78 -40.96 54.45
N ALA A 2 -30.49 -40.73 54.19
CA ALA A 2 -29.96 -39.38 54.01
C ALA A 2 -29.83 -39.12 52.50
N PHE A 3 -30.57 -38.14 51.99
CA PHE A 3 -30.46 -37.68 50.61
C PHE A 3 -29.30 -36.70 50.51
N CYS A 4 -28.24 -37.10 49.82
CA CYS A 4 -27.11 -36.26 49.47
C CYS A 4 -27.54 -35.32 48.36
N LYS A 5 -27.64 -34.03 48.66
CA LYS A 5 -27.86 -32.97 47.63
C LYS A 5 -26.54 -32.59 47.02
N LEU A 6 -26.31 -32.92 45.75
CA LEU A 6 -25.19 -32.49 44.96
C LEU A 6 -25.44 -31.03 44.55
N PRO A 7 -24.50 -30.06 44.77
CA PRO A 7 -24.65 -28.73 44.22
C PRO A 7 -24.24 -28.75 42.76
N LEU A 8 -25.13 -28.27 41.90
CA LEU A 8 -24.89 -28.07 40.48
C LEU A 8 -23.94 -26.86 40.32
N ALA A 9 -22.67 -27.15 40.17
CA ALA A 9 -21.70 -26.12 39.83
C ALA A 9 -21.88 -25.72 38.35
N VAL A 10 -22.50 -24.56 38.12
CA VAL A 10 -22.59 -23.93 36.81
C VAL A 10 -21.18 -23.40 36.49
N VAL A 11 -20.43 -24.15 35.70
CA VAL A 11 -19.16 -23.66 35.11
C VAL A 11 -19.51 -22.73 33.97
N CYS A 12 -19.56 -21.42 34.26
CA CYS A 12 -19.60 -20.38 33.25
C CYS A 12 -18.20 -20.34 32.54
N LEU A 13 -18.07 -21.09 31.47
CA LEU A 13 -16.96 -20.92 30.54
C LEU A 13 -17.14 -19.57 29.85
N LEU A 14 -16.56 -18.50 30.42
CA LEU A 14 -16.34 -17.25 29.72
C LEU A 14 -15.31 -17.53 28.60
N GLY A 15 -15.84 -17.81 27.43
CA GLY A 15 -15.01 -17.87 26.21
C GLY A 15 -14.39 -16.51 25.96
N LEU A 16 -13.15 -16.34 26.41
CA LEU A 16 -12.34 -15.19 26.05
C LEU A 16 -12.00 -15.33 24.57
N THR A 17 -12.83 -14.73 23.71
CA THR A 17 -12.47 -14.58 22.30
C THR A 17 -11.33 -13.58 22.22
N ILE A 18 -10.11 -14.08 22.05
CA ILE A 18 -8.96 -13.27 21.72
C ILE A 18 -9.21 -12.79 20.28
N ILE A 19 -9.67 -11.55 20.15
CA ILE A 19 -9.70 -10.85 18.87
C ILE A 19 -8.24 -10.48 18.63
N LEU A 20 -7.52 -11.32 17.87
CA LEU A 20 -6.22 -10.94 17.35
C LEU A 20 -6.45 -9.78 16.38
N PRO A 21 -5.70 -8.68 16.48
CA PRO A 21 -5.74 -7.65 15.45
C PRO A 21 -5.33 -8.33 14.13
N SER A 22 -6.27 -8.50 13.23
CA SER A 22 -5.97 -8.81 11.85
C SER A 22 -5.34 -7.55 11.27
N ASN A 23 -4.04 -7.56 10.99
CA ASN A 23 -3.50 -6.57 10.09
C ASN A 23 -4.22 -6.79 8.76
N ALA A 24 -5.21 -5.94 8.50
CA ALA A 24 -5.91 -5.98 7.23
C ALA A 24 -4.86 -5.73 6.15
N GLN A 25 -4.64 -6.72 5.31
CA GLN A 25 -3.80 -6.56 4.13
C GLN A 25 -4.46 -5.53 3.23
N ASP A 26 -3.66 -4.59 2.72
CA ASP A 26 -4.15 -3.60 1.77
C ASP A 26 -4.81 -4.27 0.57
N THR A 27 -5.93 -3.74 0.17
CA THR A 27 -6.68 -4.18 -1.00
C THR A 27 -6.28 -3.36 -2.23
N PRO A 28 -6.54 -3.85 -3.46
CA PRO A 28 -6.40 -3.04 -4.67
C PRO A 28 -7.07 -1.67 -4.59
N ASP A 29 -8.24 -1.60 -3.93
CA ASP A 29 -9.01 -0.36 -3.79
C ASP A 29 -8.32 0.67 -2.90
N ASP A 30 -7.58 0.25 -1.88
CA ASP A 30 -6.83 1.15 -1.00
C ASP A 30 -5.77 1.94 -1.79
N TYR A 31 -5.10 1.27 -2.70
CA TYR A 31 -4.12 1.90 -3.58
C TYR A 31 -4.80 2.75 -4.67
N LEU A 32 -5.76 2.18 -5.40
CA LEU A 32 -6.44 2.84 -6.50
C LEU A 32 -7.14 4.11 -6.04
N SER A 33 -7.79 4.09 -4.89
CA SER A 33 -8.52 5.24 -4.35
C SER A 33 -7.60 6.43 -4.13
N ALA A 34 -6.45 6.24 -3.50
CA ALA A 34 -5.49 7.30 -3.24
C ALA A 34 -4.89 7.88 -4.54
N HIS A 35 -4.48 7.01 -5.48
CA HIS A 35 -3.99 7.44 -6.79
C HIS A 35 -5.05 8.21 -7.58
N ASN A 36 -6.25 7.66 -7.68
CA ASN A 36 -7.30 8.23 -8.49
C ASN A 36 -7.82 9.55 -7.93
N THR A 37 -7.74 9.74 -6.61
CA THR A 37 -8.01 11.03 -5.99
C THR A 37 -7.01 12.08 -6.46
N ALA A 38 -5.72 11.82 -6.37
CA ALA A 38 -4.68 12.76 -6.80
C ALA A 38 -4.75 13.04 -8.33
N ARG A 39 -5.05 12.02 -9.14
CA ARG A 39 -5.20 12.13 -10.60
C ARG A 39 -6.40 12.99 -10.99
N ALA A 40 -7.52 12.84 -10.27
CA ALA A 40 -8.72 13.65 -10.50
C ALA A 40 -8.49 15.14 -10.24
N GLU A 41 -7.66 15.49 -9.25
CA GLU A 41 -7.33 16.89 -8.94
C GLU A 41 -6.67 17.63 -10.12
N VAL A 42 -5.95 16.89 -10.98
CA VAL A 42 -5.26 17.45 -12.14
C VAL A 42 -5.92 17.09 -13.47
N GLY A 43 -7.13 16.54 -13.42
CA GLY A 43 -7.92 16.20 -14.62
C GLY A 43 -7.36 15.04 -15.44
N VAL A 44 -6.57 14.16 -14.82
CA VAL A 44 -6.07 12.93 -15.45
C VAL A 44 -7.03 11.78 -15.16
N GLY A 45 -7.30 10.94 -16.16
CA GLY A 45 -8.21 9.79 -16.02
C GLY A 45 -7.73 8.79 -14.95
N PRO A 46 -8.68 8.02 -14.39
CA PRO A 46 -8.35 7.05 -13.34
C PRO A 46 -7.48 5.91 -13.88
N MET A 47 -6.75 5.32 -12.97
CA MET A 47 -6.02 4.07 -13.17
C MET A 47 -6.93 2.88 -12.84
N THR A 48 -6.58 1.72 -13.38
CA THR A 48 -7.23 0.44 -13.10
C THR A 48 -6.19 -0.57 -12.61
N TRP A 49 -6.65 -1.55 -11.85
CA TRP A 49 -5.79 -2.63 -11.37
C TRP A 49 -5.38 -3.58 -12.50
N ASP A 50 -4.14 -4.06 -12.45
CA ASP A 50 -3.63 -5.10 -13.35
C ASP A 50 -2.86 -6.16 -12.54
N ASP A 51 -3.35 -7.39 -12.52
CA ASP A 51 -2.78 -8.48 -11.74
C ASP A 51 -1.35 -8.88 -12.19
N ASN A 52 -1.00 -8.68 -13.45
CA ASN A 52 0.35 -9.00 -13.92
C ASN A 52 1.36 -7.99 -13.38
N VAL A 53 0.98 -6.69 -13.41
CA VAL A 53 1.81 -5.64 -12.83
C VAL A 53 1.89 -5.82 -11.31
N ALA A 54 0.76 -6.18 -10.64
CA ALA A 54 0.73 -6.51 -9.21
C ALA A 54 1.70 -7.64 -8.86
N SER A 55 1.66 -8.72 -9.63
CA SER A 55 2.55 -9.86 -9.44
C SER A 55 4.02 -9.48 -9.65
N TYR A 56 4.31 -8.61 -10.62
CA TYR A 56 5.66 -8.09 -10.83
C TYR A 56 6.14 -7.28 -9.62
N ALA A 57 5.34 -6.33 -9.15
CA ALA A 57 5.64 -5.49 -8.00
C ALA A 57 5.87 -6.33 -6.73
N GLN A 58 4.97 -7.32 -6.47
CA GLN A 58 5.10 -8.23 -5.33
C GLN A 58 6.41 -9.02 -5.39
N ASN A 59 6.74 -9.58 -6.54
CA ASN A 59 7.95 -10.36 -6.71
C ASN A 59 9.20 -9.51 -6.47
N TYR A 60 9.20 -8.26 -6.95
CA TYR A 60 10.31 -7.36 -6.70
C TYR A 60 10.41 -6.92 -5.24
N ALA A 61 9.30 -6.54 -4.61
CA ALA A 61 9.26 -6.20 -3.19
C ALA A 61 9.81 -7.34 -2.32
N ASN A 62 9.43 -8.59 -2.61
CA ASN A 62 9.93 -9.76 -1.91
C ASN A 62 11.47 -9.91 -2.00
N GLN A 63 12.08 -9.49 -3.10
CA GLN A 63 13.54 -9.52 -3.26
C GLN A 63 14.23 -8.45 -2.41
N ARG A 64 13.51 -7.39 -2.04
CA ARG A 64 14.04 -6.28 -1.23
C ARG A 64 13.86 -6.47 0.27
N ILE A 65 13.14 -7.51 0.73
CA ILE A 65 12.93 -7.81 2.15
C ILE A 65 14.26 -7.92 2.91
N GLY A 66 15.28 -8.49 2.28
CA GLY A 66 16.54 -8.80 2.97
C GLY A 66 17.46 -7.60 3.20
N ASP A 67 17.32 -6.54 2.39
CA ASP A 67 18.22 -5.39 2.43
C ASP A 67 17.52 -4.04 2.61
N CYS A 68 16.18 -3.98 2.41
CA CYS A 68 15.35 -2.77 2.48
C CYS A 68 15.89 -1.60 1.63
N ASN A 69 16.63 -1.89 0.57
CA ASN A 69 17.21 -0.88 -0.28
C ASN A 69 16.20 -0.33 -1.28
N LEU A 70 16.10 1.00 -1.35
CA LEU A 70 15.30 1.69 -2.35
C LEU A 70 16.06 1.75 -3.69
N VAL A 71 16.09 0.63 -4.38
CA VAL A 71 16.71 0.49 -5.71
C VAL A 71 15.61 0.13 -6.70
N HIS A 72 15.52 0.88 -7.80
CA HIS A 72 14.55 0.56 -8.85
C HIS A 72 14.82 -0.79 -9.50
N SER A 73 13.74 -1.48 -9.90
CA SER A 73 13.83 -2.80 -10.50
C SER A 73 14.51 -2.82 -11.87
N GLY A 74 14.49 -1.69 -12.58
CA GLY A 74 14.93 -1.60 -13.97
C GLY A 74 14.04 -2.37 -14.95
N GLY A 75 12.82 -2.72 -14.53
CA GLY A 75 11.84 -3.44 -15.33
C GLY A 75 11.13 -2.58 -16.38
N PRO A 76 10.11 -3.14 -17.06
CA PRO A 76 9.45 -2.50 -18.20
C PRO A 76 8.36 -1.50 -17.79
N TYR A 77 8.18 -1.25 -16.50
CA TYR A 77 7.13 -0.42 -15.94
C TYR A 77 7.68 0.89 -15.36
N GLY A 78 6.85 1.93 -15.27
CA GLY A 78 7.09 3.04 -14.38
C GLY A 78 7.03 2.54 -12.93
N GLU A 79 7.77 3.16 -12.02
CA GLU A 79 7.93 2.59 -10.69
C GLU A 79 8.13 3.66 -9.63
N ASN A 80 7.32 3.60 -8.56
CA ASN A 80 7.58 4.30 -7.31
C ASN A 80 7.89 3.26 -6.23
N ILE A 81 8.86 3.55 -5.36
CA ILE A 81 9.24 2.67 -4.25
C ILE A 81 9.18 3.46 -2.95
N ALA A 82 8.66 2.83 -1.91
CA ALA A 82 8.66 3.39 -0.55
C ALA A 82 9.19 2.37 0.46
N TRP A 83 9.74 2.88 1.56
CA TRP A 83 10.18 2.09 2.70
C TRP A 83 9.83 2.80 4.01
N SER A 84 9.53 2.02 5.03
CA SER A 84 9.32 2.51 6.40
C SER A 84 9.91 1.54 7.42
N SER A 85 10.35 2.05 8.56
CA SER A 85 10.80 1.24 9.70
C SER A 85 9.65 0.71 10.56
N GLY A 86 8.40 1.11 10.28
CA GLY A 86 7.17 0.67 10.92
C GLY A 86 6.17 0.19 9.88
N ASP A 87 4.95 -0.15 10.31
CA ASP A 87 3.88 -0.48 9.38
C ASP A 87 3.58 0.72 8.48
N MET A 88 3.40 0.43 7.19
CA MET A 88 3.02 1.41 6.18
C MET A 88 1.94 0.79 5.31
N SER A 89 0.78 1.40 5.25
CA SER A 89 -0.26 0.99 4.31
C SER A 89 0.06 1.45 2.89
N GLY A 90 -0.57 0.82 1.90
CA GLY A 90 -0.47 1.28 0.52
C GLY A 90 -0.99 2.70 0.34
N THR A 91 -2.05 3.05 1.03
CA THR A 91 -2.57 4.43 1.07
C THR A 91 -1.54 5.42 1.63
N ASP A 92 -0.78 5.05 2.69
CA ASP A 92 0.26 5.91 3.26
C ASP A 92 1.41 6.12 2.26
N ALA A 93 1.85 5.05 1.60
CA ALA A 93 2.87 5.14 0.56
C ALA A 93 2.44 6.09 -0.58
N VAL A 94 1.23 5.91 -1.11
CA VAL A 94 0.70 6.79 -2.16
C VAL A 94 0.61 8.23 -1.69
N ASN A 95 0.13 8.48 -0.48
CA ASN A 95 0.04 9.83 0.08
C ASN A 95 1.42 10.48 0.25
N MET A 96 2.44 9.70 0.61
CA MET A 96 3.82 10.17 0.68
C MET A 96 4.31 10.66 -0.69
N TRP A 97 4.06 9.92 -1.76
CA TRP A 97 4.39 10.34 -3.13
C TRP A 97 3.57 11.53 -3.59
N VAL A 98 2.28 11.59 -3.26
CA VAL A 98 1.40 12.73 -3.59
C VAL A 98 1.83 14.01 -2.86
N ASN A 99 2.39 13.92 -1.66
CA ASN A 99 2.88 15.08 -0.92
C ASN A 99 4.04 15.80 -1.60
N GLU A 100 4.77 15.14 -2.52
CA GLU A 100 5.78 15.79 -3.36
C GLU A 100 5.20 16.83 -4.34
N LYS A 101 3.86 16.89 -4.49
CA LYS A 101 3.14 17.88 -5.29
C LYS A 101 3.59 19.31 -5.00
N SER A 102 3.94 19.63 -3.76
CA SER A 102 4.43 20.95 -3.36
C SER A 102 5.72 21.35 -4.03
N ASN A 103 6.48 20.38 -4.53
CA ASN A 103 7.77 20.57 -5.21
C ASN A 103 7.64 20.56 -6.74
N TYR A 104 6.44 20.37 -7.29
CA TYR A 104 6.22 20.29 -8.73
C TYR A 104 5.60 21.56 -9.29
N ASP A 105 6.26 22.17 -10.27
CA ASP A 105 5.68 23.25 -11.06
C ASP A 105 5.14 22.71 -12.39
N TYR A 106 3.83 22.77 -12.52
CA TYR A 106 3.12 22.27 -13.69
C TYR A 106 3.43 23.09 -14.96
N ASN A 107 3.67 24.40 -14.86
CA ASN A 107 3.89 25.26 -16.00
C ASN A 107 5.25 25.00 -16.66
N SER A 108 6.27 24.78 -15.87
CA SER A 108 7.61 24.46 -16.35
C SER A 108 7.85 22.94 -16.49
N ASN A 109 6.91 22.10 -16.02
CA ASN A 109 7.04 20.64 -15.95
C ASN A 109 8.37 20.25 -15.27
N SER A 110 8.66 20.85 -14.13
CA SER A 110 9.91 20.62 -13.41
C SER A 110 9.72 20.58 -11.89
N CYS A 111 10.65 19.94 -11.22
CA CYS A 111 10.73 19.96 -9.77
C CYS A 111 11.38 21.26 -9.30
N THR A 112 10.78 21.93 -8.32
CA THR A 112 11.25 23.19 -7.73
C THR A 112 11.38 23.03 -6.21
N GLY A 113 12.60 22.98 -5.71
CA GLY A 113 12.89 22.95 -4.27
C GLY A 113 12.96 21.58 -3.62
N GLY A 114 12.76 20.48 -4.35
CA GLY A 114 12.85 19.12 -3.84
C GLY A 114 12.51 18.08 -4.89
N GLU A 115 12.48 16.81 -4.48
CA GLU A 115 12.02 15.72 -5.33
C GLU A 115 10.52 15.84 -5.62
N CYS A 116 10.13 15.52 -6.85
CA CYS A 116 8.74 15.43 -7.28
C CYS A 116 8.52 14.25 -8.25
N GLY A 117 9.51 13.39 -8.40
CA GLY A 117 9.49 12.29 -9.34
C GLY A 117 8.36 11.28 -9.06
N HIS A 118 8.14 10.96 -7.80
CA HIS A 118 7.08 10.04 -7.41
C HIS A 118 5.68 10.65 -7.68
N TYR A 119 5.50 11.94 -7.38
CA TYR A 119 4.24 12.60 -7.70
C TYR A 119 3.98 12.64 -9.21
N THR A 120 4.99 12.99 -10.01
CA THR A 120 4.82 13.02 -11.47
C THR A 120 4.46 11.64 -12.03
N GLN A 121 5.00 10.57 -11.46
CA GLN A 121 4.64 9.20 -11.80
C GLN A 121 3.17 8.90 -11.45
N VAL A 122 2.70 9.32 -10.26
CA VAL A 122 1.28 9.15 -9.83
C VAL A 122 0.32 9.80 -10.83
N ILE A 123 0.62 11.00 -11.31
CA ILE A 123 -0.25 11.77 -12.22
C ILE A 123 0.07 11.59 -13.70
N TRP A 124 0.99 10.68 -14.06
CA TRP A 124 1.40 10.47 -15.43
C TRP A 124 0.22 10.13 -16.35
N LYS A 125 0.07 10.92 -17.43
CA LYS A 125 -1.03 10.77 -18.37
C LYS A 125 -0.63 9.85 -19.52
N LYS A 126 -0.81 8.55 -19.35
CA LYS A 126 -0.72 7.58 -20.43
C LYS A 126 -2.08 6.90 -20.65
N LEU A 127 -2.47 6.70 -21.90
CA LEU A 127 -3.66 5.92 -22.21
C LEU A 127 -3.46 4.48 -21.73
N GLY A 128 -4.37 4.02 -20.85
CA GLY A 128 -4.32 2.66 -20.32
C GLY A 128 -3.36 2.46 -19.14
N SER A 129 -3.08 3.52 -18.38
CA SER A 129 -2.28 3.41 -17.13
C SER A 129 -2.86 2.35 -16.20
N ARG A 130 -2.02 1.39 -15.81
CA ARG A 130 -2.37 0.27 -14.93
C ARG A 130 -1.49 0.35 -13.70
N ILE A 131 -2.07 0.07 -12.56
CA ILE A 131 -1.34 -0.01 -11.30
C ILE A 131 -1.34 -1.42 -10.76
N ALA A 132 -0.23 -1.77 -10.17
CA ALA A 132 -0.16 -2.84 -9.23
C ALA A 132 0.73 -2.47 -8.07
N LEU A 133 0.28 -2.79 -6.90
CA LEU A 133 0.99 -2.54 -5.66
C LEU A 133 1.02 -3.82 -4.85
N SER A 134 2.09 -4.01 -4.13
CA SER A 134 2.19 -5.13 -3.23
C SER A 134 2.72 -4.72 -1.88
N PRO A 135 1.93 -4.89 -0.81
CA PRO A 135 2.47 -4.89 0.51
C PRO A 135 3.18 -6.22 0.76
N VAL A 136 4.34 -6.17 1.35
CA VAL A 136 4.97 -7.37 1.92
C VAL A 136 4.44 -7.51 3.34
N PRO A 137 3.68 -8.58 3.67
CA PRO A 137 3.20 -8.80 5.02
C PRO A 137 4.39 -8.91 5.99
N ASN A 138 4.32 -8.19 7.11
CA ASN A 138 5.30 -8.21 8.21
C ASN A 138 6.68 -7.60 7.92
N TYR A 139 6.84 -6.85 6.86
CA TYR A 139 7.99 -5.96 6.70
C TYR A 139 7.50 -4.55 6.46
N SER A 140 7.92 -3.65 7.31
CA SER A 140 7.68 -2.23 7.16
C SER A 140 8.35 -1.77 5.87
N GLY A 141 7.56 -1.61 4.86
CA GLY A 141 7.90 -0.77 3.75
C GLY A 141 8.51 -1.40 2.53
N GLY A 142 7.69 -1.59 1.59
CA GLY A 142 8.05 -1.70 0.19
C GLY A 142 6.77 -1.72 -0.62
N SER A 143 6.44 -0.62 -1.25
CA SER A 143 5.39 -0.60 -2.27
C SER A 143 6.05 -0.27 -3.59
N ILE A 144 5.84 -1.10 -4.60
CA ILE A 144 6.30 -0.86 -5.95
C ILE A 144 5.08 -0.60 -6.80
N ILE A 145 5.09 0.53 -7.51
CA ILE A 145 4.08 0.84 -8.51
C ILE A 145 4.69 0.57 -9.86
N GLY A 146 4.03 -0.29 -10.63
CA GLY A 146 4.37 -0.50 -12.02
C GLY A 146 3.29 0.10 -12.93
N GLU A 147 3.66 0.86 -13.92
CA GLU A 147 2.81 1.34 -15.00
C GLU A 147 3.14 0.66 -16.32
#